data_8210744d349c1c1121cb2b3cf87fb670
#
_entry.id   8210744d349c1c1121cb2b3cf87fb670
#
_cell.length_a   1.000
_cell.length_b   1.000
_cell.length_c   1.000
_cell.angle_alpha   90.00
_cell.angle_beta   90.00
_cell.angle_gamma   90.00
#
_symmetry.space_group_name_H-M   'P 1'
#
loop_
_entity.id
_entity.type
_entity.pdbx_description
1 polymer ?
#
loop_
_entity_poly.entity_id
_entity_poly.type
_entity_poly.pdbx_seq_one_letter_code
_entity_poly.pdbx_strand_id
1 'polypeptide(L)'
;MSGIGRTRSITLAGLRGEVVHVEADIAQSLPGFTLLGLPDQALQESRDRIRSAARNAGLPLTRRHLTVNLLPAGVHKRGACHDLAIVLAAYAADGRVRNVEGPVFLAELGLDGALHLSLIHI
;
A
#
# COMPACT_ATOMS: atom_id res chain seq x y z
N MET A 1 -19.12 9.76 0.55
CA MET A 1 -18.00 10.63 0.93
C MET A 1 -16.70 10.00 0.43
N SER A 2 -15.99 10.70 -0.42
CA SER A 2 -14.68 10.25 -0.83
C SER A 2 -13.74 10.36 0.35
N GLY A 3 -12.99 9.30 0.65
CA GLY A 3 -12.03 9.31 1.71
C GLY A 3 -10.61 9.31 1.15
N ILE A 4 -9.72 10.00 1.82
CA ILE A 4 -8.29 9.91 1.55
C ILE A 4 -7.62 9.27 2.74
N GLY A 5 -6.83 8.23 2.49
CA GLY A 5 -6.02 7.57 3.50
C GLY A 5 -4.55 7.82 3.23
N ARG A 6 -3.78 8.07 4.28
CA ARG A 6 -2.35 8.31 4.17
C ARG A 6 -1.58 7.43 5.12
N THR A 7 -0.53 6.83 4.62
CA THR A 7 0.43 6.09 5.42
C THR A 7 1.83 6.41 4.94
N ARG A 8 2.81 5.85 5.64
CA ARG A 8 4.21 6.00 5.25
C ARG A 8 4.88 4.65 5.25
N SER A 9 5.79 4.49 4.32
CA SER A 9 6.68 3.35 4.23
C SER A 9 8.10 3.86 4.10
N ILE A 10 9.06 2.98 3.97
CA ILE A 10 10.44 3.35 3.78
C ILE A 10 11.05 2.51 2.65
N THR A 11 11.90 3.12 1.86
CA THR A 11 12.70 2.40 0.88
C THR A 11 14.17 2.63 1.18
N LEU A 12 15.00 1.65 0.89
CA LEU A 12 16.44 1.79 1.05
C LEU A 12 17.09 2.17 -0.28
N ALA A 13 17.86 3.25 -0.23
CA ALA A 13 18.71 3.66 -1.34
C ALA A 13 20.15 3.63 -0.84
N GLY A 14 20.87 2.52 -1.11
CA GLY A 14 22.16 2.27 -0.54
C GLY A 14 22.06 2.06 0.98
N LEU A 15 22.74 2.90 1.77
CA LEU A 15 22.70 2.87 3.23
C LEU A 15 21.70 3.86 3.82
N ARG A 16 20.91 4.53 2.97
CA ARG A 16 19.92 5.52 3.40
C ARG A 16 18.52 4.97 3.31
N GLY A 17 17.73 5.24 4.34
CA GLY A 17 16.28 5.05 4.27
C GLY A 17 15.61 6.34 3.77
N GLU A 18 14.74 6.22 2.81
CA GLU A 18 13.93 7.34 2.34
C GLU A 18 12.47 7.05 2.59
N VAL A 19 11.77 8.04 3.15
CA VAL A 19 10.34 7.90 3.45
C VAL A 19 9.55 7.93 2.15
N VAL A 20 8.67 6.96 2.01
CA VAL A 20 7.70 6.88 0.92
C VAL A 20 6.35 7.24 1.49
N HIS A 21 5.71 8.25 0.94
CA HIS A 21 4.36 8.63 1.33
C HIS A 21 3.36 7.87 0.47
N VAL A 22 2.40 7.26 1.12
CA VAL A 22 1.37 6.46 0.46
C VAL A 22 0.03 7.16 0.65
N GLU A 23 -0.62 7.47 -0.46
CA GLU A 23 -1.92 8.13 -0.46
C GLU A 23 -2.93 7.26 -1.19
N ALA A 24 -4.05 7.00 -0.55
CA ALA A 24 -5.16 6.25 -1.14
C ALA A 24 -6.37 7.13 -1.27
N ASP A 25 -7.05 7.04 -2.40
CA ASP A 25 -8.27 7.78 -2.68
C ASP A 25 -9.33 6.81 -3.18
N ILE A 26 -10.56 6.96 -2.68
CA ILE A 26 -11.70 6.19 -3.12
C ILE A 26 -12.67 7.11 -3.83
N ALA A 27 -12.95 6.82 -5.08
CA ALA A 27 -13.84 7.59 -5.92
C ALA A 27 -15.10 6.80 -6.27
N GLN A 28 -16.21 7.52 -6.40
CA GLN A 28 -17.48 6.95 -6.85
C GLN A 28 -17.44 6.80 -8.38
N SER A 29 -16.86 5.71 -8.84
CA SER A 29 -16.79 5.42 -10.27
C SER A 29 -16.79 3.91 -10.47
N LEU A 30 -16.56 3.46 -11.70
CA LEU A 30 -16.49 2.03 -11.98
C LEU A 30 -15.46 1.35 -11.07
N PRO A 31 -15.75 0.14 -10.56
CA PRO A 31 -14.80 -0.57 -9.69
C PRO A 31 -13.43 -0.72 -10.33
N GLY A 32 -12.40 -0.61 -9.53
CA GLY A 32 -11.04 -0.78 -9.99
C GLY A 32 -10.03 -0.50 -8.90
N PHE A 33 -8.83 -0.98 -9.10
CA PHE A 33 -7.70 -0.73 -8.23
C PHE A 33 -6.51 -0.26 -9.08
N THR A 34 -6.17 1.00 -8.95
CA THR A 34 -5.04 1.62 -9.63
C THR A 34 -3.92 1.88 -8.64
N LEU A 35 -2.72 1.44 -8.96
CA LEU A 35 -1.54 1.63 -8.13
C LEU A 35 -0.52 2.41 -8.94
N LEU A 36 0.00 3.50 -8.37
CA LEU A 36 0.92 4.41 -9.04
C LEU A 36 2.21 4.53 -8.22
N GLY A 37 3.30 4.79 -8.89
CA GLY A 37 4.58 5.07 -8.24
C GLY A 37 5.51 3.88 -8.09
N LEU A 38 5.18 2.74 -8.68
CA LEU A 38 6.04 1.56 -8.74
C LEU A 38 6.35 1.22 -10.20
N PRO A 39 7.46 0.53 -10.49
CA PRO A 39 7.69 -0.04 -11.82
C PRO A 39 6.58 -1.01 -12.21
N ASP A 40 6.28 -1.13 -13.50
CA ASP A 40 5.12 -1.86 -14.01
C ASP A 40 5.00 -3.28 -13.47
N GLN A 41 6.08 -4.04 -13.48
CA GLN A 41 6.07 -5.42 -12.99
C GLN A 41 5.78 -5.49 -11.49
N ALA A 42 6.47 -4.67 -10.72
CA ALA A 42 6.26 -4.60 -9.27
C ALA A 42 4.84 -4.15 -8.94
N LEU A 43 4.30 -3.24 -9.74
CA LEU A 43 2.96 -2.72 -9.60
C LEU A 43 1.91 -3.81 -9.75
N GLN A 44 2.02 -4.63 -10.79
CA GLN A 44 1.07 -5.73 -11.02
C GLN A 44 1.15 -6.79 -9.92
N GLU A 45 2.35 -7.16 -9.53
CA GLU A 45 2.57 -8.14 -8.48
C GLU A 45 2.00 -7.66 -7.14
N SER A 46 2.27 -6.41 -6.77
CA SER A 46 1.75 -5.82 -5.53
C SER A 46 0.23 -5.77 -5.55
N ARG A 47 -0.36 -5.35 -6.66
CA ARG A 47 -1.82 -5.27 -6.78
C ARG A 47 -2.48 -6.63 -6.57
N ASP A 48 -1.96 -7.65 -7.24
CA ASP A 48 -2.51 -9.02 -7.15
C ASP A 48 -2.34 -9.59 -5.74
N ARG A 49 -1.16 -9.38 -5.15
CA ARG A 49 -0.86 -9.86 -3.80
C ARG A 49 -1.75 -9.20 -2.75
N ILE A 50 -1.91 -7.88 -2.84
CA ILE A 50 -2.72 -7.11 -1.89
C ILE A 50 -4.19 -7.49 -1.99
N ARG A 51 -4.72 -7.65 -3.20
CA ARG A 51 -6.10 -8.09 -3.39
C ARG A 51 -6.36 -9.46 -2.78
N SER A 52 -5.46 -10.40 -3.04
CA SER A 52 -5.59 -11.76 -2.50
C SER A 52 -5.48 -11.77 -0.98
N ALA A 53 -4.50 -11.05 -0.44
CA ALA A 53 -4.30 -10.98 1.00
C ALA A 53 -5.51 -10.37 1.71
N ALA A 54 -6.05 -9.28 1.19
CA ALA A 54 -7.21 -8.62 1.79
C ALA A 54 -8.43 -9.54 1.77
N ARG A 55 -8.69 -10.18 0.63
CA ARG A 55 -9.80 -11.11 0.50
C ARG A 55 -9.68 -12.29 1.46
N ASN A 56 -8.51 -12.90 1.52
CA ASN A 56 -8.29 -14.09 2.33
C ASN A 56 -8.22 -13.79 3.83
N ALA A 57 -7.91 -12.54 4.19
CA ALA A 57 -7.97 -12.11 5.59
C ALA A 57 -9.40 -11.73 6.03
N GLY A 58 -10.38 -11.79 5.15
CA GLY A 58 -11.75 -11.41 5.46
C GLY A 58 -12.01 -9.90 5.47
N LEU A 59 -11.08 -9.12 4.92
CA LEU A 59 -11.15 -7.67 4.87
C LEU A 59 -10.95 -7.18 3.43
N PRO A 60 -11.86 -7.54 2.50
CA PRO A 60 -11.67 -7.19 1.10
C PRO A 60 -11.59 -5.68 0.90
N LEU A 61 -10.84 -5.26 -0.11
CA LEU A 61 -10.74 -3.87 -0.48
C LEU A 61 -12.10 -3.35 -0.97
N THR A 62 -12.26 -2.03 -0.94
CA THR A 62 -13.47 -1.39 -1.42
C THR A 62 -13.84 -1.85 -2.83
N ARG A 63 -15.14 -1.94 -3.10
CA ARG A 63 -15.66 -2.21 -4.46
C ARG A 63 -15.71 -0.96 -5.33
N ARG A 64 -15.55 0.22 -4.74
CA ARG A 64 -15.45 1.47 -5.49
C ARG A 64 -14.06 1.57 -6.13
N HIS A 65 -13.83 2.61 -6.91
CA HIS A 65 -12.52 2.80 -7.51
C HIS A 65 -11.51 3.26 -6.47
N LEU A 66 -10.48 2.45 -6.27
CA LEU A 66 -9.38 2.73 -5.34
C LEU A 66 -8.14 3.11 -6.14
N THR A 67 -7.58 4.27 -5.83
CA THR A 67 -6.29 4.71 -6.39
C THR A 67 -5.31 4.89 -5.24
N VAL A 68 -4.16 4.24 -5.33
CA VAL A 68 -3.08 4.38 -4.35
C VAL A 68 -1.84 4.88 -5.05
N ASN A 69 -1.26 5.94 -4.53
CA ASN A 69 -0.07 6.57 -5.09
C ASN A 69 1.07 6.54 -4.08
N LEU A 70 2.25 6.13 -4.54
CA LEU A 70 3.47 6.10 -3.74
C LEU A 70 4.37 7.27 -4.17
N LEU A 71 4.70 8.14 -3.23
CA LEU A 71 5.45 9.38 -3.48
C LEU A 71 6.76 9.38 -2.70
N PRO A 72 7.82 9.99 -3.21
CA PRO A 72 7.89 10.71 -4.48
C PRO A 72 8.04 9.79 -5.69
N ALA A 73 7.54 10.26 -6.81
CA ALA A 73 7.78 9.60 -8.09
C ALA A 73 9.28 9.68 -8.43
N GLY A 74 9.80 8.68 -9.10
CA GLY A 74 11.22 8.67 -9.50
C GLY A 74 12.19 8.12 -8.45
N VAL A 75 11.78 7.96 -7.21
CA VAL A 75 12.58 7.24 -6.21
C VAL A 75 12.43 5.74 -6.47
N HIS A 76 13.55 5.03 -6.49
CA HIS A 76 13.53 3.59 -6.70
C HIS A 76 12.85 2.90 -5.51
N LYS A 77 11.70 2.27 -5.77
CA LYS A 77 10.91 1.59 -4.74
C LYS A 77 10.85 0.11 -5.06
N ARG A 78 11.18 -0.72 -4.08
CA ARG A 78 10.97 -2.16 -4.18
C ARG A 78 9.58 -2.47 -3.66
N GLY A 79 8.76 -3.13 -4.50
CA GLY A 79 7.32 -3.19 -4.29
C GLY A 79 6.86 -3.89 -3.03
N ALA A 80 7.45 -5.05 -2.70
CA ALA A 80 6.90 -5.94 -1.68
C ALA A 80 6.87 -5.32 -0.28
N CYS A 81 7.88 -4.55 0.10
CA CYS A 81 7.97 -3.99 1.45
C CYS A 81 6.95 -2.87 1.71
N HIS A 82 6.27 -2.38 0.68
CA HIS A 82 5.26 -1.32 0.83
C HIS A 82 3.85 -1.87 0.98
N ASP A 83 3.65 -3.18 0.90
CA ASP A 83 2.33 -3.80 0.88
C ASP A 83 1.46 -3.40 2.07
N LEU A 84 2.00 -3.46 3.27
CA LEU A 84 1.24 -3.12 4.48
C LEU A 84 0.82 -1.66 4.48
N ALA A 85 1.72 -0.75 4.10
CA ALA A 85 1.41 0.67 4.03
C ALA A 85 0.31 0.93 2.99
N ILE A 86 0.34 0.24 1.86
CA ILE A 86 -0.67 0.37 0.81
C ILE A 86 -2.04 -0.08 1.31
N VAL A 87 -2.11 -1.27 1.91
CA VAL A 87 -3.41 -1.81 2.36
C VAL A 87 -3.99 -0.99 3.50
N LEU A 88 -3.15 -0.49 4.42
CA LEU A 88 -3.62 0.34 5.51
C LEU A 88 -4.09 1.71 5.01
N ALA A 89 -3.43 2.30 4.02
CA ALA A 89 -3.90 3.52 3.39
C ALA A 89 -5.27 3.32 2.74
N ALA A 90 -5.46 2.18 2.07
CA ALA A 90 -6.74 1.82 1.46
C ALA A 90 -7.84 1.68 2.52
N TYR A 91 -7.56 0.99 3.62
CA TYR A 91 -8.52 0.85 4.71
C TYR A 91 -8.81 2.18 5.40
N ALA A 92 -7.81 3.05 5.55
CA ALA A 92 -8.01 4.38 6.11
C ALA A 92 -8.92 5.23 5.22
N ALA A 93 -8.71 5.17 3.90
CA ALA A 93 -9.57 5.86 2.94
C ALA A 93 -11.01 5.38 3.01
N ASP A 94 -11.21 4.10 3.32
CA ASP A 94 -12.54 3.48 3.46
C ASP A 94 -13.13 3.63 4.87
N GLY A 95 -12.44 4.34 5.77
CA GLY A 95 -12.91 4.58 7.13
C GLY A 95 -12.80 3.39 8.08
N ARG A 96 -12.07 2.34 7.72
CA ARG A 96 -11.97 1.12 8.52
C ARG A 96 -10.89 1.15 9.57
N VAL A 97 -9.86 1.98 9.40
CA VAL A 97 -8.77 2.14 10.37
C VAL A 97 -8.49 3.61 10.58
N ARG A 98 -7.89 3.93 11.72
CA ARG A 98 -7.54 5.30 12.11
C ARG A 98 -6.10 5.36 12.62
N ASN A 99 -5.55 6.57 12.67
CA ASN A 99 -4.26 6.84 13.31
C ASN A 99 -3.09 6.09 12.66
N VAL A 100 -3.15 5.93 11.33
CA VAL A 100 -2.12 5.22 10.59
C VAL A 100 -1.13 6.16 9.91
N GLU A 101 -1.28 7.48 10.05
CA GLU A 101 -0.41 8.46 9.39
C GLU A 101 0.95 8.62 10.08
N GLY A 102 1.03 8.42 11.38
CA GLY A 102 2.25 8.62 12.15
C GLY A 102 3.33 7.55 11.94
N PRO A 103 2.98 6.26 12.07
CA PRO A 103 3.97 5.19 11.95
C PRO A 103 4.49 5.02 10.52
N VAL A 104 5.67 4.40 10.42
CA VAL A 104 6.19 3.90 9.15
C VAL A 104 5.94 2.39 9.12
N PHE A 105 5.29 1.91 8.06
CA PHE A 105 4.95 0.49 7.90
C PHE A 105 5.87 -0.16 6.89
N LEU A 106 6.40 -1.32 7.24
CA LEU A 106 7.36 -2.02 6.40
C LEU A 106 7.11 -3.53 6.51
N ALA A 107 6.30 -4.06 5.63
CA ALA A 107 6.03 -5.49 5.59
C ALA A 107 5.49 -5.92 4.24
N GLU A 108 5.82 -7.14 3.85
CA GLU A 108 5.25 -7.83 2.70
C GLU A 108 4.05 -8.64 3.16
N LEU A 109 2.99 -8.67 2.36
CA LEU A 109 1.82 -9.49 2.64
C LEU A 109 1.94 -10.85 1.95
N GLY A 110 1.63 -11.90 2.69
CA GLY A 110 1.36 -13.20 2.08
C GLY A 110 -0.04 -13.20 1.47
N LEU A 111 -0.31 -14.12 0.58
CA LEU A 111 -1.61 -14.24 -0.07
C LEU A 111 -2.73 -14.58 0.91
N ASP A 112 -2.39 -15.13 2.05
CA ASP A 112 -3.31 -15.44 3.16
C ASP A 112 -3.57 -14.23 4.08
N GLY A 113 -2.90 -13.11 3.84
CA GLY A 113 -2.99 -11.92 4.68
C GLY A 113 -1.97 -11.86 5.80
N ALA A 114 -1.09 -12.86 5.93
CA ALA A 114 -0.05 -12.82 6.95
C ALA A 114 1.00 -11.75 6.61
N LEU A 115 1.58 -11.16 7.65
CA LEU A 115 2.65 -10.18 7.48
C LEU A 115 4.00 -10.86 7.50
N HIS A 116 4.81 -10.57 6.49
CA HIS A 116 6.18 -11.01 6.42
C HIS A 116 7.08 -9.79 6.52
N LEU A 117 7.84 -9.69 7.60
CA LEU A 117 8.78 -8.61 7.76
C LEU A 117 9.86 -8.75 6.70
N SER A 118 10.03 -7.70 5.93
CA SER A 118 11.18 -7.62 5.03
C SER A 118 12.45 -7.64 5.87
N LEU A 119 13.44 -8.42 5.45
CA LEU A 119 14.72 -8.52 6.14
C LEU A 119 15.53 -7.24 5.95
N ILE A 120 15.02 -6.15 6.46
CA ILE A 120 15.78 -4.92 6.53
C ILE A 120 16.28 -4.81 7.95
N HIS A 121 17.54 -5.13 8.11
CA HIS A 121 18.22 -4.85 9.35
C HIS A 121 18.55 -3.38 9.35
N ILE A 122 17.81 -2.65 10.12
CA ILE A 122 18.10 -1.26 10.36
C ILE A 122 19.04 -1.19 11.55
#